data_6f8836321de4b2d9c9e4f52394afe8d4
#
_entry.id   6f8836321de4b2d9c9e4f52394afe8d4
#
_cell.length_a   1.000
_cell.length_b   1.000
_cell.length_c   1.000
_cell.angle_alpha   90.00
_cell.angle_beta   90.00
_cell.angle_gamma   90.00
#
_symmetry.space_group_name_H-M   'P 1'
#
loop_
_entity.id
_entity.type
_entity.pdbx_description
1 polymer ?
#
loop_
_entity_poly.entity_id
_entity_poly.type
_entity_poly.pdbx_seq_one_letter_code
_entity_poly.pdbx_strand_id
1 'polypeptide(L)'
;LSTSIFGKLGISANANFDPYAMLVDKNNPSGRRINKFAITQGQGLLRMNTASMSLSYSLSGEGKIDGNDGTKQAGGNPADHYTRIYYHPVTGEYIPGGWLYYTNPNVPWSVNFNYSYSYRKAYQFSNDQVITKHTHTQTLGISGNVKITPRLSMNLSTNFDLMALKMSTTQLSATYDLHCFN
;
A
#
# COMPACT_ATOMS: atom_id res chain seq x y z
N LEU A 1 5.85 5.43 -18.13
CA LEU A 1 4.55 4.91 -18.58
C LEU A 1 3.68 4.71 -17.35
N SER A 2 2.47 5.23 -17.34
CA SER A 2 1.49 5.03 -16.27
C SER A 2 0.13 4.74 -16.88
N THR A 3 -0.62 3.84 -16.26
CA THR A 3 -1.99 3.51 -16.67
C THR A 3 -2.81 3.12 -15.44
N SER A 4 -4.12 3.28 -15.52
CA SER A 4 -5.05 2.78 -14.51
C SER A 4 -6.03 1.80 -15.15
N ILE A 5 -6.23 0.67 -14.52
CA ILE A 5 -7.11 -0.39 -14.96
C ILE A 5 -8.24 -0.53 -13.93
N PHE A 6 -9.49 -0.59 -14.40
CA PHE A 6 -10.70 -0.68 -13.55
C PHE A 6 -10.85 0.46 -12.52
N GLY A 7 -10.22 1.62 -12.75
CA GLY A 7 -10.31 2.78 -11.86
C GLY A 7 -9.73 2.61 -10.45
N LYS A 8 -9.32 1.40 -10.07
CA LYS A 8 -8.79 1.07 -8.73
C LYS A 8 -7.36 0.54 -8.74
N LEU A 9 -6.87 0.08 -9.89
CA LEU A 9 -5.51 -0.42 -10.07
C LEU A 9 -4.69 0.60 -10.86
N GLY A 10 -3.71 1.19 -10.21
CA GLY A 10 -2.71 2.06 -10.83
C GLY A 10 -1.43 1.29 -11.10
N ILE A 11 -0.88 1.42 -12.30
CA ILE A 11 0.39 0.82 -12.69
C ILE A 11 1.28 1.93 -13.23
N SER A 12 2.48 2.05 -12.71
CA SER A 12 3.50 2.92 -13.28
C SER A 12 4.81 2.18 -13.45
N ALA A 13 5.49 2.44 -14.58
CA ALA A 13 6.78 1.86 -14.88
C ALA A 13 7.70 2.92 -15.48
N ASN A 14 8.92 2.98 -14.98
CA ASN A 14 9.96 3.87 -15.45
C ASN A 14 11.25 3.07 -15.65
N ALA A 15 11.95 3.34 -16.73
CA ALA A 15 13.26 2.79 -16.99
C ALA A 15 14.17 3.89 -17.54
N ASN A 16 15.40 3.92 -17.04
CA ASN A 16 16.41 4.86 -17.49
C ASN A 16 17.48 4.12 -18.26
N PHE A 17 17.64 4.53 -19.50
CA PHE A 17 18.63 4.00 -20.44
C PHE A 17 19.66 5.06 -20.79
N ASP A 18 20.92 4.68 -20.82
CA ASP A 18 22.02 5.53 -21.22
C ASP A 18 22.65 4.95 -22.50
N PRO A 19 22.66 5.70 -23.62
CA PRO A 19 23.28 5.26 -24.87
C PRO A 19 24.81 5.35 -24.84
N TYR A 20 25.38 6.01 -23.81
CA TYR A 20 26.80 6.22 -23.71
C TYR A 20 27.52 5.11 -22.95
N ALA A 21 28.74 4.83 -23.36
CA ALA A 21 29.58 3.85 -22.70
C ALA A 21 30.05 4.33 -21.31
N MET A 22 30.34 3.38 -20.45
CA MET A 22 30.93 3.61 -19.14
C MET A 22 32.35 3.06 -19.11
N LEU A 23 33.28 3.89 -18.72
CA LEU A 23 34.63 3.49 -18.39
C LEU A 23 34.73 3.24 -16.89
N VAL A 24 35.10 2.03 -16.52
CA VAL A 24 35.34 1.62 -15.13
C VAL A 24 36.80 1.23 -15.05
N ASP A 25 37.56 1.93 -14.26
CA ASP A 25 38.99 1.70 -14.07
C ASP A 25 39.39 1.94 -12.60
N LYS A 26 40.67 1.71 -12.31
CA LYS A 26 41.22 1.90 -10.97
C LYS A 26 41.04 3.36 -10.45
N ASN A 27 41.08 4.34 -11.35
CA ASN A 27 40.94 5.74 -11.01
C ASN A 27 39.45 6.14 -10.86
N ASN A 28 38.54 5.38 -11.48
CA ASN A 28 37.08 5.61 -11.44
C ASN A 28 36.35 4.29 -11.12
N PRO A 29 36.42 3.82 -9.89
CA PRO A 29 35.89 2.51 -9.51
C PRO A 29 34.35 2.40 -9.62
N SER A 30 33.65 3.54 -9.53
CA SER A 30 32.20 3.59 -9.75
C SER A 30 31.79 3.77 -11.20
N GLY A 31 32.78 3.94 -12.08
CA GLY A 31 32.59 4.19 -13.50
C GLY A 31 32.31 5.66 -13.84
N ARG A 32 32.87 6.08 -14.96
CA ARG A 32 32.66 7.39 -15.55
C ARG A 32 32.03 7.23 -16.93
N ARG A 33 31.01 7.99 -17.20
CA ARG A 33 30.43 8.11 -18.54
C ARG A 33 31.45 8.73 -19.50
N ILE A 34 31.65 8.08 -20.64
CA ILE A 34 32.48 8.60 -21.72
C ILE A 34 31.62 9.04 -22.90
N ASN A 35 32.12 10.00 -23.66
CA ASN A 35 31.39 10.55 -24.81
C ASN A 35 31.50 9.66 -26.05
N LYS A 36 31.33 8.35 -25.87
CA LYS A 36 31.29 7.33 -26.92
C LYS A 36 30.03 6.48 -26.73
N PHE A 37 29.41 6.09 -27.84
CA PHE A 37 28.21 5.24 -27.75
C PHE A 37 28.55 3.85 -27.22
N ALA A 38 27.65 3.29 -26.41
CA ALA A 38 27.81 1.96 -25.81
C ALA A 38 27.98 0.86 -26.87
N ILE A 39 27.30 0.99 -28.00
CA ILE A 39 27.37 0.05 -29.12
C ILE A 39 28.79 -0.01 -29.73
N THR A 40 29.50 1.11 -29.82
CA THR A 40 30.87 1.15 -30.41
C THR A 40 31.90 0.55 -29.48
N GLN A 41 31.54 0.33 -28.21
CA GLN A 41 32.41 -0.25 -27.19
C GLN A 41 31.98 -1.69 -26.79
N GLY A 42 31.07 -2.30 -27.56
CA GLY A 42 30.58 -3.64 -27.26
C GLY A 42 29.70 -3.76 -26.00
N GLN A 43 29.22 -2.63 -25.48
CA GLN A 43 28.39 -2.59 -24.26
C GLN A 43 26.88 -2.66 -24.56
N GLY A 44 26.49 -3.02 -25.79
CA GLY A 44 25.11 -3.09 -26.24
C GLY A 44 24.58 -1.75 -26.81
N LEU A 45 23.35 -1.79 -27.34
CA LEU A 45 22.69 -0.60 -27.93
C LEU A 45 22.39 0.47 -26.89
N LEU A 46 21.84 0.05 -25.76
CA LEU A 46 21.44 0.91 -24.64
C LEU A 46 21.81 0.20 -23.35
N ARG A 47 22.30 0.97 -22.40
CA ARG A 47 22.63 0.45 -21.09
C ARG A 47 21.54 0.87 -20.11
N MET A 48 20.80 -0.10 -19.58
CA MET A 48 19.83 0.14 -18.55
C MET A 48 20.54 0.37 -17.20
N ASN A 49 20.34 1.54 -16.61
CA ASN A 49 20.93 1.92 -15.33
C ASN A 49 19.97 1.63 -14.17
N THR A 50 18.73 2.04 -14.34
CA THR A 50 17.67 1.87 -13.35
C THR A 50 16.37 1.51 -14.04
N ALA A 51 15.57 0.67 -13.38
CA ALA A 51 14.18 0.43 -13.73
C ALA A 51 13.35 0.40 -12.45
N SER A 52 12.17 0.94 -12.51
CA SER A 52 11.22 0.87 -11.38
C SER A 52 9.82 0.62 -11.90
N MET A 53 9.08 -0.16 -11.13
CA MET A 53 7.67 -0.43 -11.37
C MET A 53 6.91 -0.27 -10.05
N SER A 54 5.78 0.37 -10.08
CA SER A 54 4.87 0.43 -8.94
C SER A 54 3.46 0.04 -9.36
N LEU A 55 2.82 -0.71 -8.46
CA LEU A 55 1.44 -1.12 -8.56
C LEU A 55 0.72 -0.59 -7.32
N SER A 56 -0.38 0.11 -7.52
CA SER A 56 -1.24 0.57 -6.44
C SER A 56 -2.65 0.03 -6.65
N TYR A 57 -3.23 -0.51 -5.61
CA TYR A 57 -4.60 -1.02 -5.64
C TYR A 57 -5.34 -0.55 -4.40
N SER A 58 -6.51 0.07 -4.59
CA SER A 58 -7.31 0.57 -3.48
C SER A 58 -8.67 -0.13 -3.43
N LEU A 59 -9.02 -0.57 -2.24
CA LEU A 59 -10.32 -1.13 -1.89
C LEU A 59 -10.98 -0.21 -0.86
N SER A 60 -12.24 0.07 -1.03
CA SER A 60 -13.02 0.85 -0.06
C SER A 60 -14.45 0.30 0.01
N GLY A 61 -14.98 0.29 1.22
CA GLY A 61 -16.39 0.05 1.51
C GLY A 61 -17.03 1.35 1.95
N GLU A 62 -18.11 1.74 1.28
CA GLU A 62 -18.91 2.89 1.69
C GLU A 62 -19.83 2.46 2.84
N GLY A 63 -19.40 2.72 4.07
CA GLY A 63 -20.29 2.68 5.21
C GLY A 63 -20.90 4.05 5.41
N LYS A 64 -22.21 4.12 5.52
CA LYS A 64 -22.88 5.32 5.99
C LYS A 64 -22.92 5.23 7.52
N ILE A 65 -22.00 5.91 8.19
CA ILE A 65 -22.17 6.24 9.59
C ILE A 65 -23.04 7.49 9.59
N ASP A 66 -24.34 7.32 9.70
CA ASP A 66 -25.25 8.44 9.96
C ASP A 66 -24.87 9.02 11.31
N GLY A 67 -24.21 10.17 11.29
CA GLY A 67 -23.83 10.93 12.49
C GLY A 67 -25.00 11.59 13.20
N ASN A 68 -26.20 11.10 13.00
CA ASN A 68 -27.39 11.61 13.67
C ASN A 68 -27.70 10.73 14.88
N ASP A 69 -27.47 11.35 16.02
CA ASP A 69 -27.89 10.97 17.36
C ASP A 69 -29.06 9.99 17.37
N GLY A 70 -28.91 8.92 18.13
CA GLY A 70 -29.77 7.81 18.56
C GLY A 70 -31.29 7.79 18.34
N THR A 71 -31.87 8.54 17.43
CA THR A 71 -33.32 8.60 17.22
C THR A 71 -33.82 8.49 15.79
N LYS A 72 -32.92 8.36 14.76
CA LYS A 72 -33.39 8.07 13.41
C LYS A 72 -33.07 6.62 13.04
N GLN A 73 -34.11 5.81 13.16
CA GLN A 73 -34.24 4.50 12.56
C GLN A 73 -33.63 4.49 11.16
N ALA A 74 -32.56 3.71 10.97
CA ALA A 74 -32.23 3.21 9.65
C ALA A 74 -33.52 2.59 9.09
N GLY A 75 -33.93 3.02 7.90
CA GLY A 75 -35.21 2.67 7.29
C GLY A 75 -35.38 1.21 6.91
N GLY A 76 -35.28 0.34 7.91
CA GLY A 76 -35.72 -1.04 7.91
C GLY A 76 -37.09 -1.09 8.60
N ASN A 77 -38.01 -1.89 8.05
CA ASN A 77 -39.31 -2.14 8.63
C ASN A 77 -39.16 -2.41 10.13
N PRO A 78 -39.89 -1.72 11.03
CA PRO A 78 -39.82 -1.97 12.49
C PRO A 78 -39.97 -3.44 12.88
N ALA A 79 -40.69 -4.22 12.10
CA ALA A 79 -40.84 -5.67 12.27
C ALA A 79 -39.52 -6.43 12.07
N ASP A 80 -38.62 -5.96 11.22
CA ASP A 80 -37.33 -6.62 10.94
C ASP A 80 -36.31 -6.36 12.06
N HIS A 81 -36.51 -5.31 12.83
CA HIS A 81 -35.68 -4.96 13.97
C HIS A 81 -35.96 -5.83 15.18
N TYR A 82 -37.22 -6.27 15.36
CA TYR A 82 -37.62 -7.10 16.48
C TYR A 82 -37.24 -8.58 16.36
N THR A 83 -37.10 -9.08 15.14
CA THR A 83 -36.79 -10.49 14.90
C THR A 83 -35.33 -10.85 15.08
N ARG A 84 -34.41 -9.89 15.02
CA ARG A 84 -32.96 -10.13 15.17
C ARG A 84 -32.40 -9.96 16.58
N ILE A 85 -33.19 -9.42 17.49
CA ILE A 85 -32.72 -9.03 18.83
C ILE A 85 -32.97 -10.10 19.89
N TYR A 86 -33.79 -11.10 19.59
CA TYR A 86 -34.30 -12.04 20.60
C TYR A 86 -33.46 -13.27 20.84
N TYR A 87 -32.50 -13.57 20.01
CA TYR A 87 -31.72 -14.81 20.16
C TYR A 87 -30.22 -14.54 20.09
N HIS A 88 -29.51 -15.11 21.07
CA HIS A 88 -28.05 -15.06 21.06
C HIS A 88 -27.52 -15.86 19.86
N PRO A 89 -26.64 -15.26 19.00
CA PRO A 89 -26.25 -15.87 17.72
C PRO A 89 -25.49 -17.18 17.86
N VAL A 90 -24.93 -17.46 19.04
CA VAL A 90 -24.15 -18.69 19.31
C VAL A 90 -24.94 -19.69 20.12
N THR A 91 -25.73 -19.25 21.09
CA THR A 91 -26.46 -20.16 22.01
C THR A 91 -27.92 -20.36 21.60
N GLY A 92 -28.47 -19.53 20.72
CA GLY A 92 -29.87 -19.57 20.35
C GLY A 92 -30.84 -19.22 21.50
N GLU A 93 -30.30 -18.70 22.61
CA GLU A 93 -31.07 -18.42 23.81
C GLU A 93 -31.75 -17.04 23.71
N TYR A 94 -33.00 -16.96 24.16
CA TYR A 94 -33.77 -15.71 24.20
C TYR A 94 -33.20 -14.78 25.25
N ILE A 95 -32.87 -13.54 24.85
CA ILE A 95 -32.36 -12.51 25.75
C ILE A 95 -33.50 -11.54 26.10
N PRO A 96 -34.16 -11.68 27.24
CA PRO A 96 -35.25 -10.79 27.63
C PRO A 96 -34.71 -9.42 27.98
N GLY A 97 -35.18 -8.38 27.26
CA GLY A 97 -34.87 -6.99 27.56
C GLY A 97 -33.45 -6.54 27.18
N GLY A 98 -32.70 -7.36 26.45
CA GLY A 98 -31.37 -6.99 25.96
C GLY A 98 -31.43 -6.06 24.76
N TRP A 99 -31.17 -4.79 24.96
CA TRP A 99 -30.90 -3.82 23.90
C TRP A 99 -29.48 -4.03 23.38
N LEU A 100 -29.26 -5.15 22.72
CA LEU A 100 -28.08 -5.29 21.88
C LEU A 100 -28.33 -4.49 20.61
N TYR A 101 -27.86 -3.25 20.58
CA TYR A 101 -27.70 -2.52 19.35
C TYR A 101 -26.67 -3.27 18.52
N TYR A 102 -27.11 -4.25 17.76
CA TYR A 102 -26.36 -4.76 16.64
C TYR A 102 -26.43 -3.66 15.57
N THR A 103 -25.63 -2.65 15.73
CA THR A 103 -25.34 -1.76 14.61
C THR A 103 -24.74 -2.66 13.55
N ASN A 104 -25.49 -2.90 12.48
CA ASN A 104 -24.94 -3.44 11.27
C ASN A 104 -23.71 -2.56 10.98
N PRO A 105 -22.48 -3.08 11.07
CA PRO A 105 -21.29 -2.25 10.97
C PRO A 105 -21.14 -1.83 9.52
N ASN A 106 -21.97 -0.91 9.07
CA ASN A 106 -21.79 -0.23 7.81
C ASN A 106 -20.66 0.80 8.00
N VAL A 107 -19.51 0.26 8.41
CA VAL A 107 -18.33 1.02 8.79
C VAL A 107 -17.57 1.36 7.51
N PRO A 108 -17.36 2.66 7.21
CA PRO A 108 -16.52 3.03 6.08
C PRO A 108 -15.09 2.60 6.35
N TRP A 109 -14.55 1.87 5.41
CA TRP A 109 -13.17 1.40 5.45
C TRP A 109 -12.48 1.58 4.10
N SER A 110 -11.19 1.72 4.14
CA SER A 110 -10.35 1.69 2.95
C SER A 110 -9.08 0.91 3.22
N VAL A 111 -8.64 0.16 2.22
CA VAL A 111 -7.36 -0.55 2.24
C VAL A 111 -6.64 -0.27 0.93
N ASN A 112 -5.39 0.14 1.05
CA ASN A 112 -4.52 0.43 -0.09
C ASN A 112 -3.33 -0.51 -0.06
N PHE A 113 -3.07 -1.13 -1.20
CA PHE A 113 -1.90 -1.96 -1.46
C PHE A 113 -0.98 -1.22 -2.41
N ASN A 114 0.28 -1.10 -2.04
CA ASN A 114 1.31 -0.50 -2.86
C ASN A 114 2.49 -1.47 -2.99
N TYR A 115 2.65 -2.04 -4.16
CA TYR A 115 3.84 -2.83 -4.48
C TYR A 115 4.81 -1.97 -5.27
N SER A 116 6.07 -1.99 -4.89
CA SER A 116 7.13 -1.34 -5.66
C SER A 116 8.30 -2.30 -5.89
N TYR A 117 8.77 -2.29 -7.11
CA TYR A 117 9.97 -2.98 -7.55
C TYR A 117 10.95 -1.95 -8.08
N SER A 118 12.19 -2.02 -7.66
CA SER A 118 13.26 -1.21 -8.24
C SER A 118 14.47 -2.07 -8.56
N TYR A 119 15.06 -1.77 -9.70
CA TYR A 119 16.28 -2.36 -10.21
C TYR A 119 17.32 -1.26 -10.39
N ARG A 120 18.52 -1.51 -9.90
CA ARG A 120 19.66 -0.63 -10.09
C ARG A 120 20.90 -1.42 -10.48
N LYS A 121 21.56 -0.99 -11.54
CA LYS A 121 22.85 -1.50 -11.98
C LYS A 121 23.93 -0.53 -11.53
N ALA A 122 24.91 -1.03 -10.81
CA ALA A 122 26.09 -0.28 -10.39
C ALA A 122 27.35 -1.00 -10.84
N TYR A 123 28.40 -0.25 -11.05
CA TYR A 123 29.72 -0.78 -11.41
C TYR A 123 30.66 -0.56 -10.23
N GLN A 124 31.51 -1.50 -10.02
CA GLN A 124 32.56 -1.45 -9.02
C GLN A 124 33.84 -2.04 -9.59
N PHE A 125 34.95 -1.35 -9.41
CA PHE A 125 36.28 -1.87 -9.72
C PHE A 125 36.89 -2.43 -8.45
N SER A 126 37.23 -3.70 -8.45
CA SER A 126 37.86 -4.39 -7.34
C SER A 126 38.74 -5.55 -7.85
N ASN A 127 39.91 -5.74 -7.27
CA ASN A 127 40.87 -6.78 -7.63
C ASN A 127 41.21 -6.82 -9.13
N ASP A 128 41.47 -5.65 -9.72
CA ASP A 128 41.74 -5.45 -11.14
C ASP A 128 40.64 -5.97 -12.11
N GLN A 129 39.44 -6.13 -11.60
CA GLN A 129 38.27 -6.55 -12.37
C GLN A 129 37.11 -5.59 -12.22
N VAL A 130 36.34 -5.42 -13.30
CA VAL A 130 35.10 -4.67 -13.30
C VAL A 130 33.99 -5.61 -12.85
N ILE A 131 33.44 -5.35 -11.66
CA ILE A 131 32.31 -6.07 -11.10
C ILE A 131 31.04 -5.28 -11.36
N THR A 132 30.07 -5.89 -11.99
CA THR A 132 28.73 -5.33 -12.16
C THR A 132 27.83 -5.81 -11.04
N LYS A 133 27.37 -4.87 -10.22
CA LYS A 133 26.44 -5.16 -9.12
C LYS A 133 25.02 -4.85 -9.56
N HIS A 134 24.16 -5.85 -9.48
CA HIS A 134 22.73 -5.73 -9.70
C HIS A 134 22.02 -5.69 -8.35
N THR A 135 21.27 -4.64 -8.09
CA THR A 135 20.49 -4.49 -6.86
C THR A 135 19.03 -4.50 -7.23
N HIS A 136 18.29 -5.40 -6.61
CA HIS A 136 16.84 -5.49 -6.71
C HIS A 136 16.24 -5.13 -5.34
N THR A 137 15.16 -4.38 -5.33
CA THR A 137 14.40 -4.10 -4.12
C THR A 137 12.94 -4.31 -4.42
N GLN A 138 12.24 -5.00 -3.53
CA GLN A 138 10.81 -5.25 -3.66
C GLN A 138 10.16 -4.92 -2.32
N THR A 139 9.23 -4.00 -2.34
CA THR A 139 8.49 -3.62 -1.13
C THR A 139 6.99 -3.71 -1.37
N LEU A 140 6.29 -4.18 -0.37
CA LEU A 140 4.83 -4.23 -0.33
C LEU A 140 4.36 -3.38 0.86
N GLY A 141 3.72 -2.27 0.56
CA GLY A 141 3.04 -1.43 1.53
C GLY A 141 1.57 -1.78 1.60
N ILE A 142 1.05 -1.91 2.79
CA ILE A 142 -0.38 -2.09 3.05
C ILE A 142 -0.79 -1.00 4.03
N SER A 143 -1.78 -0.20 3.68
CA SER A 143 -2.36 0.78 4.58
C SER A 143 -3.87 0.65 4.61
N GLY A 144 -4.44 0.70 5.79
CA GLY A 144 -5.87 0.60 6.03
C GLY A 144 -6.36 1.72 6.94
N ASN A 145 -7.54 2.20 6.65
CA ASN A 145 -8.29 3.12 7.50
C ASN A 145 -9.68 2.54 7.76
N VAL A 146 -10.13 2.63 8.99
CA VAL A 146 -11.48 2.22 9.39
C VAL A 146 -12.05 3.25 10.36
N LYS A 147 -13.28 3.70 10.11
CA LYS A 147 -14.04 4.56 11.03
C LYS A 147 -15.03 3.69 11.79
N ILE A 148 -14.69 3.29 13.00
CA ILE A 148 -15.52 2.41 13.84
C ILE A 148 -16.75 3.16 14.33
N THR A 149 -16.59 4.43 14.68
CA THR A 149 -17.67 5.34 15.06
C THR A 149 -17.44 6.70 14.40
N PRO A 150 -18.41 7.63 14.41
CA PRO A 150 -18.20 9.00 13.93
C PRO A 150 -17.01 9.71 14.58
N ARG A 151 -16.66 9.29 15.80
CA ARG A 151 -15.61 9.91 16.62
C ARG A 151 -14.32 9.07 16.71
N LEU A 152 -14.37 7.78 16.34
CA LEU A 152 -13.23 6.87 16.45
C LEU A 152 -12.80 6.38 15.06
N SER A 153 -11.61 6.75 14.68
CA SER A 153 -10.95 6.24 13.48
C SER A 153 -9.64 5.51 13.82
N MET A 154 -9.37 4.45 13.10
CA MET A 154 -8.14 3.69 13.23
C MET A 154 -7.43 3.63 11.88
N ASN A 155 -6.11 3.82 11.90
CA ASN A 155 -5.25 3.69 10.74
C ASN A 155 -4.18 2.64 11.03
N LEU A 156 -3.98 1.75 10.09
CA LEU A 156 -2.90 0.76 10.10
C LEU A 156 -2.06 0.96 8.85
N SER A 157 -0.75 1.02 9.01
CA SER A 157 0.17 0.95 7.88
C SER A 157 1.31 -0.01 8.18
N THR A 158 1.67 -0.82 7.20
CA THR A 158 2.79 -1.75 7.31
C THR A 158 3.52 -1.85 5.98
N ASN A 159 4.83 -2.02 6.06
CA ASN A 159 5.69 -2.21 4.90
C ASN A 159 6.50 -3.50 5.06
N PHE A 160 6.50 -4.30 4.01
CA PHE A 160 7.26 -5.53 3.91
C PHE A 160 8.38 -5.37 2.90
N ASP A 161 9.58 -5.77 3.26
CA ASP A 161 10.65 -6.03 2.33
C ASP A 161 10.53 -7.49 1.88
N LEU A 162 10.15 -7.69 0.62
CA LEU A 162 9.92 -9.02 0.06
C LEU A 162 11.23 -9.75 -0.27
N MET A 163 12.34 -9.02 -0.40
CA MET A 163 13.65 -9.62 -0.62
C MET A 163 14.25 -10.17 0.68
N ALA A 164 14.11 -9.38 1.75
CA ALA A 164 14.58 -9.77 3.08
C ALA A 164 13.56 -10.62 3.85
N LEU A 165 12.32 -10.75 3.34
CA LEU A 165 11.18 -11.39 4.00
C LEU A 165 10.96 -10.84 5.42
N LYS A 166 11.07 -9.54 5.56
CA LYS A 166 10.96 -8.83 6.86
C LYS A 166 9.95 -7.70 6.78
N MET A 167 9.26 -7.52 7.89
CA MET A 167 8.50 -6.28 8.11
C MET A 167 9.47 -5.16 8.37
N SER A 168 9.35 -4.08 7.61
CA SER A 168 10.20 -2.90 7.78
C SER A 168 9.66 -2.01 8.90
N THR A 169 8.41 -1.62 8.78
CA THR A 169 7.72 -0.76 9.75
C THR A 169 6.26 -1.15 9.84
N THR A 170 5.72 -1.11 11.05
CA THR A 170 4.27 -1.22 11.28
C THR A 170 3.86 -0.10 12.21
N GLN A 171 2.87 0.66 11.78
CA GLN A 171 2.31 1.76 12.54
C GLN A 171 0.81 1.57 12.68
N LEU A 172 0.34 1.63 13.91
CA LEU A 172 -1.08 1.64 14.25
C LEU A 172 -1.38 2.96 14.96
N SER A 173 -2.38 3.68 14.50
CA SER A 173 -2.87 4.88 15.16
C SER A 173 -4.38 4.81 15.34
N ALA A 174 -4.86 5.29 16.47
CA ALA A 174 -6.27 5.47 16.75
C ALA A 174 -6.49 6.94 17.13
N THR A 175 -7.49 7.55 16.51
CA THR A 175 -7.86 8.93 16.77
C THR A 175 -9.30 8.94 17.28
N TYR A 176 -9.49 9.53 18.44
CA TYR A 176 -10.79 9.75 19.05
C TYR A 176 -11.05 11.26 19.17
N ASP A 177 -12.14 11.72 18.60
CA ASP A 177 -12.53 13.14 18.63
C ASP A 177 -13.38 13.39 19.88
N LEU A 178 -12.79 14.14 20.82
CA LEU A 178 -13.47 14.62 22.04
C LEU A 178 -14.01 16.01 21.76
N HIS A 179 -15.32 16.13 21.48
CA HIS A 179 -15.94 17.43 21.52
C HIS A 179 -15.88 17.97 22.95
N CYS A 180 -15.01 18.95 23.19
CA CYS A 180 -15.10 19.76 24.39
C CYS A 180 -16.41 20.52 24.34
N PHE A 181 -17.21 20.39 25.38
CA PHE A 181 -18.44 21.16 25.54
C PHE A 181 -18.09 22.64 25.54
N ASN A 182 -18.75 23.39 24.66
CA ASN A 182 -18.87 24.84 24.75
C ASN A 182 -20.08 25.15 25.60
#